data_8a322d3e6e5e8f0dba485bf2f24aeb3b
#
_entry.id   8a322d3e6e5e8f0dba485bf2f24aeb3b
#
_cell.length_a   1.000
_cell.length_b   1.000
_cell.length_c   1.000
_cell.angle_alpha   90.00
_cell.angle_beta   90.00
_cell.angle_gamma   90.00
#
_symmetry.space_group_name_H-M   'P 1'
#
loop_
_entity.id
_entity.type
_entity.pdbx_description
1 polymer ?
#
loop_
_entity_poly.entity_id
_entity_poly.type
_entity_poly.pdbx_seq_one_letter_code
_entity_poly.pdbx_strand_id
1 'polypeptide(L)'
;NYVLLAQQALAADEKREALRQARPALESLTDRLWTWLGRRADGRIDIKLSGPRAPWELNNKCTKLRSAVERIAAQHAGAPDAVGALVRLLNVSGTSIEWGYLNSGVHDAQRDHEFDRATVRTVVEAVTALDAALDTLQNR
;
A
#
# COMPACT_ATOMS: atom_id res chain seq x y z
N ASN A 1 -12.53 -7.81 -4.65
CA ASN A 1 -11.54 -6.76 -4.82
C ASN A 1 -11.55 -5.83 -3.60
N TYR A 2 -10.52 -5.90 -2.80
CA TYR A 2 -10.42 -5.14 -1.56
C TYR A 2 -10.36 -3.63 -1.81
N VAL A 3 -9.73 -3.19 -2.89
CA VAL A 3 -9.67 -1.76 -3.22
C VAL A 3 -11.06 -1.22 -3.44
N LEU A 4 -11.87 -1.91 -4.24
CA LEU A 4 -13.25 -1.50 -4.49
C LEU A 4 -14.09 -1.50 -3.21
N LEU A 5 -13.92 -2.52 -2.37
CA LEU A 5 -14.64 -2.61 -1.10
C LEU A 5 -14.26 -1.45 -0.17
N ALA A 6 -12.98 -1.07 -0.14
CA ALA A 6 -12.53 0.08 0.64
C ALA A 6 -13.16 1.38 0.13
N GLN A 7 -13.20 1.54 -1.20
CA GLN A 7 -13.83 2.72 -1.82
C GLN A 7 -15.32 2.79 -1.50
N GLN A 8 -16.01 1.66 -1.58
CA GLN A 8 -17.45 1.61 -1.29
C GLN A 8 -17.74 1.93 0.17
N ALA A 9 -16.92 1.41 1.08
CA ALA A 9 -17.07 1.69 2.51
C ALA A 9 -16.83 3.17 2.79
N LEU A 10 -15.81 3.77 2.17
CA LEU A 10 -15.55 5.20 2.33
C LEU A 10 -16.72 6.04 1.83
N ALA A 11 -17.29 5.69 0.68
CA ALA A 11 -18.44 6.40 0.12
C ALA A 11 -19.66 6.31 1.04
N ALA A 12 -19.81 5.22 1.75
CA ALA A 12 -20.89 5.02 2.73
C ALA A 12 -20.55 5.60 4.11
N ASP A 13 -19.42 6.27 4.24
CA ASP A 13 -18.91 6.84 5.50
C ASP A 13 -18.70 5.78 6.60
N GLU A 14 -18.41 4.57 6.19
CA GLU A 14 -18.06 3.46 7.09
C GLU A 14 -16.55 3.41 7.23
N LYS A 15 -16.01 4.25 8.12
CA LYS A 15 -14.57 4.52 8.21
C LYS A 15 -13.77 3.29 8.62
N ARG A 16 -14.23 2.59 9.65
CA ARG A 16 -13.52 1.40 10.13
C ARG A 16 -13.53 0.30 9.07
N GLU A 17 -14.67 0.12 8.40
CA GLU A 17 -14.76 -0.89 7.34
C GLU A 17 -13.86 -0.54 6.16
N ALA A 18 -13.77 0.74 5.81
CA ALA A 18 -12.84 1.18 4.77
C ALA A 18 -11.40 0.80 5.12
N LEU A 19 -10.99 1.00 6.37
CA LEU A 19 -9.66 0.62 6.83
C LEU A 19 -9.47 -0.90 6.85
N ARG A 20 -10.49 -1.63 7.24
CA ARG A 20 -10.46 -3.10 7.27
C ARG A 20 -10.25 -3.69 5.87
N GLN A 21 -10.78 -3.05 4.85
CA GLN A 21 -10.59 -3.48 3.47
C GLN A 21 -9.28 -2.95 2.89
N ALA A 22 -8.84 -1.76 3.31
CA ALA A 22 -7.60 -1.17 2.81
C ALA A 22 -6.37 -1.99 3.22
N ARG A 23 -6.37 -2.59 4.41
CA ARG A 23 -5.23 -3.38 4.89
C ARG A 23 -4.96 -4.61 4.02
N PRO A 24 -5.92 -5.51 3.79
CA PRO A 24 -5.68 -6.64 2.88
C PRO A 24 -5.46 -6.20 1.44
N ALA A 25 -6.03 -5.06 1.02
CA ALA A 25 -5.72 -4.50 -0.30
C ALA A 25 -4.24 -4.19 -0.40
N LEU A 26 -3.67 -3.52 0.59
CA LEU A 26 -2.25 -3.19 0.60
C LEU A 26 -1.38 -4.44 0.63
N GLU A 27 -1.77 -5.45 1.39
CA GLU A 27 -1.06 -6.73 1.42
C GLU A 27 -1.03 -7.38 0.04
N SER A 28 -2.16 -7.42 -0.63
CA SER A 28 -2.27 -7.99 -1.98
C SER A 28 -1.47 -7.18 -3.00
N LEU A 29 -1.55 -5.87 -2.94
CA LEU A 29 -0.85 -4.99 -3.88
C LEU A 29 0.67 -5.07 -3.70
N THR A 30 1.14 -5.18 -2.47
CA THR A 30 2.58 -5.34 -2.23
C THR A 30 3.08 -6.71 -2.68
N ASP A 31 2.26 -7.76 -2.60
CA ASP A 31 2.60 -9.06 -3.18
C ASP A 31 2.76 -8.97 -4.71
N ARG A 32 1.83 -8.26 -5.37
CA ARG A 32 1.91 -8.04 -6.82
C ARG A 32 3.16 -7.24 -7.20
N LEU A 33 3.45 -6.20 -6.46
CA LEU A 33 4.63 -5.37 -6.71
C LEU A 33 5.92 -6.17 -6.52
N TRP A 34 5.99 -6.98 -5.48
CA TRP A 34 7.10 -7.88 -5.22
C TRP A 34 7.34 -8.81 -6.39
N THR A 35 6.26 -9.45 -6.87
CA THR A 35 6.33 -10.40 -7.99
C THR A 35 6.79 -9.70 -9.26
N TRP A 36 6.26 -8.51 -9.53
CA TRP A 36 6.64 -7.72 -10.70
C TRP A 36 8.14 -7.39 -10.67
N LEU A 37 8.63 -6.91 -9.53
CA LEU A 37 10.06 -6.58 -9.37
C LEU A 37 10.95 -7.81 -9.57
N GLY A 38 10.56 -8.95 -9.04
CA GLY A 38 11.34 -10.18 -9.11
C GLY A 38 11.50 -10.74 -10.51
N ARG A 39 10.65 -10.33 -11.44
CA ARG A 39 10.69 -10.77 -12.83
C ARG A 39 11.54 -9.89 -13.74
N ARG A 40 12.10 -8.80 -13.20
CA ARG A 40 12.80 -7.84 -14.02
C ARG A 40 14.30 -7.96 -13.83
N ALA A 41 15.03 -7.94 -14.96
CA ALA A 41 16.49 -8.01 -14.93
C ALA A 41 17.11 -6.76 -14.32
N ASP A 42 16.49 -5.59 -14.52
CA ASP A 42 16.94 -4.32 -13.95
C ASP A 42 16.44 -4.11 -12.52
N GLY A 43 15.45 -4.89 -12.11
CA GLY A 43 14.89 -4.84 -10.78
C GLY A 43 15.61 -5.76 -9.82
N ARG A 44 16.95 -5.68 -9.77
CA ARG A 44 17.68 -6.43 -8.76
C ARG A 44 17.28 -5.95 -7.40
N ILE A 45 16.47 -6.76 -6.77
CA ILE A 45 16.02 -6.49 -5.43
C ILE A 45 17.03 -7.14 -4.50
N ASP A 46 17.81 -6.32 -3.84
CA ASP A 46 18.64 -6.80 -2.73
C ASP A 46 17.78 -7.02 -1.49
N ILE A 47 16.58 -7.49 -1.70
CA ILE A 47 15.68 -7.84 -0.62
C ILE A 47 15.77 -9.35 -0.45
N LYS A 48 16.54 -9.76 0.51
CA LYS A 48 16.68 -11.18 0.83
C LYS A 48 15.49 -11.63 1.65
N LEU A 49 14.37 -11.83 0.95
CA LEU A 49 13.19 -12.40 1.55
C LEU A 49 13.00 -13.80 1.02
N SER A 50 12.44 -14.65 1.85
CA SER A 50 12.07 -16.00 1.43
C SER A 50 10.87 -15.97 0.46
N GLY A 51 10.25 -14.80 0.25
CA GLY A 51 9.15 -14.62 -0.69
C GLY A 51 8.27 -13.45 -0.27
N PRO A 52 7.27 -13.11 -1.11
CA PRO A 52 6.37 -11.99 -0.82
C PRO A 52 5.60 -12.13 0.49
N ARG A 53 5.39 -13.37 0.92
CA ARG A 53 4.60 -13.66 2.12
C ARG A 53 5.46 -14.09 3.30
N ALA A 54 6.75 -13.77 3.26
CA ALA A 54 7.61 -14.00 4.39
C ALA A 54 7.05 -13.25 5.62
N PRO A 55 7.32 -13.75 6.85
CA PRO A 55 6.76 -13.16 8.07
C PRO A 55 7.40 -11.81 8.37
N TRP A 56 7.09 -10.85 7.56
CA TRP A 56 7.54 -9.47 7.69
C TRP A 56 6.38 -8.61 8.12
N GLU A 57 6.66 -7.66 8.95
CA GLU A 57 5.70 -6.60 9.17
C GLU A 57 5.43 -5.91 7.85
N LEU A 58 4.17 -5.66 7.57
CA LEU A 58 3.76 -5.01 6.33
C LEU A 58 4.49 -3.68 6.13
N ASN A 59 4.75 -2.96 7.20
CA ASN A 59 5.51 -1.70 7.16
C ASN A 59 6.90 -1.91 6.57
N ASN A 60 7.63 -2.92 7.06
CA ASN A 60 8.98 -3.23 6.57
C ASN A 60 8.94 -3.63 5.10
N LYS A 61 7.96 -4.42 4.71
CA LYS A 61 7.77 -4.82 3.32
C LYS A 61 7.54 -3.61 2.42
N CYS A 62 6.65 -2.72 2.82
CA CYS A 62 6.37 -1.49 2.06
C CYS A 62 7.61 -0.59 1.96
N THR A 63 8.36 -0.46 3.04
CA THR A 63 9.58 0.35 3.07
C THR A 63 10.62 -0.19 2.08
N LYS A 64 10.83 -1.50 2.08
CA LYS A 64 11.78 -2.14 1.17
C LYS A 64 11.34 -2.04 -0.28
N LEU A 65 10.06 -2.26 -0.54
CA LEU A 65 9.51 -2.14 -1.89
C LEU A 65 9.62 -0.71 -2.41
N ARG A 66 9.31 0.28 -1.57
CA ARG A 66 9.45 1.68 -1.95
C ARG A 66 10.89 1.98 -2.41
N SER A 67 11.87 1.56 -1.63
CA SER A 67 13.27 1.81 -1.98
C SER A 67 13.67 1.10 -3.28
N ALA A 68 13.22 -0.13 -3.47
CA ALA A 68 13.54 -0.90 -4.67
C ALA A 68 12.91 -0.27 -5.92
N VAL A 69 11.65 0.13 -5.85
CA VAL A 69 10.95 0.76 -6.99
C VAL A 69 11.54 2.13 -7.29
N GLU A 70 11.94 2.88 -6.27
CA GLU A 70 12.53 4.21 -6.44
C GLU A 70 13.79 4.15 -7.29
N ARG A 71 14.60 3.10 -7.14
CA ARG A 71 15.84 2.95 -7.91
C ARG A 71 15.61 2.79 -9.41
N ILE A 72 14.44 2.30 -9.81
CA ILE A 72 14.12 2.07 -11.23
C ILE A 72 12.97 2.94 -11.72
N ALA A 73 12.57 3.93 -10.92
CA ALA A 73 11.38 4.73 -11.22
C ALA A 73 11.48 5.48 -12.54
N ALA A 74 12.70 5.89 -12.93
CA ALA A 74 12.90 6.63 -14.18
C ALA A 74 12.69 5.79 -15.44
N GLN A 75 12.78 4.46 -15.34
CA GLN A 75 12.68 3.55 -16.48
C GLN A 75 11.30 2.93 -16.69
N HIS A 76 10.39 3.09 -15.74
CA HIS A 76 9.11 2.40 -15.81
C HIS A 76 7.95 3.34 -15.51
N ALA A 77 7.03 3.46 -16.48
CA ALA A 77 5.79 4.20 -16.27
C ALA A 77 4.98 3.55 -15.14
N GLY A 78 4.46 4.35 -14.25
CA GLY A 78 3.74 3.87 -13.06
C GLY A 78 4.61 3.73 -11.82
N ALA A 79 5.93 3.57 -11.98
CA ALA A 79 6.82 3.42 -10.83
C ALA A 79 6.86 4.67 -9.94
N PRO A 80 6.96 5.90 -10.48
CA PRO A 80 6.89 7.09 -9.61
C PRO A 80 5.57 7.18 -8.83
N ASP A 81 4.47 6.79 -9.43
CA ASP A 81 3.16 6.82 -8.76
C ASP A 81 3.09 5.76 -7.66
N ALA A 82 3.66 4.59 -7.88
CA ALA A 82 3.75 3.55 -6.86
C ALA A 82 4.58 4.02 -5.66
N VAL A 83 5.73 4.64 -5.92
CA VAL A 83 6.56 5.22 -4.86
C VAL A 83 5.77 6.27 -4.09
N GLY A 84 5.09 7.18 -4.80
CA GLY A 84 4.30 8.24 -4.18
C GLY A 84 3.21 7.69 -3.27
N ALA A 85 2.53 6.63 -3.69
CA ALA A 85 1.48 6.00 -2.89
C ALA A 85 2.06 5.38 -1.60
N LEU A 86 3.18 4.66 -1.73
CA LEU A 86 3.83 4.04 -0.57
C LEU A 86 4.36 5.10 0.41
N VAL A 87 4.96 6.18 -0.11
CA VAL A 87 5.46 7.29 0.72
C VAL A 87 4.33 7.93 1.50
N ARG A 88 3.16 8.11 0.86
CA ARG A 88 2.00 8.71 1.52
C ARG A 88 1.55 7.88 2.72
N LEU A 89 1.62 6.55 2.61
CA LEU A 89 1.23 5.66 3.70
C LEU A 89 2.29 5.56 4.78
N LEU A 90 3.57 5.53 4.38
CA LEU A 90 4.68 5.27 5.30
C LEU A 90 5.21 6.50 5.99
N ASN A 91 5.12 7.66 5.31
CA ASN A 91 5.83 8.86 5.72
C ASN A 91 7.37 8.66 5.68
N VAL A 92 8.09 9.78 5.63
CA VAL A 92 9.55 9.77 5.53
C VAL A 92 10.21 9.22 6.80
N SER A 93 9.57 9.41 7.94
CA SER A 93 10.11 8.98 9.24
C SER A 93 9.68 7.55 9.64
N GLY A 94 8.92 6.88 8.80
CA GLY A 94 8.56 5.48 9.04
C GLY A 94 7.26 5.24 9.81
N THR A 95 6.70 6.26 10.45
CA THR A 95 5.40 6.14 11.10
C THR A 95 4.54 7.35 10.75
N SER A 96 3.41 7.10 10.11
CA SER A 96 2.45 8.13 9.74
C SER A 96 1.13 7.91 10.47
N ILE A 97 0.29 8.94 10.48
CA ILE A 97 -1.07 8.82 10.99
C ILE A 97 -1.83 7.79 10.17
N GLU A 98 -1.63 7.81 8.86
CA GLU A 98 -2.25 6.86 7.94
C GLU A 98 -1.88 5.43 8.28
N TRP A 99 -0.61 5.17 8.58
CA TRP A 99 -0.18 3.84 8.96
C TRP A 99 -0.80 3.40 10.29
N GLY A 100 -0.87 4.32 11.26
CA GLY A 100 -1.53 4.04 12.52
C GLY A 100 -2.99 3.66 12.33
N TYR A 101 -3.68 4.32 11.40
CA TYR A 101 -5.07 4.01 11.09
C TYR A 101 -5.22 2.62 10.48
N LEU A 102 -4.32 2.22 9.58
CA LEU A 102 -4.36 0.87 9.01
C LEU A 102 -4.27 -0.20 10.09
N ASN A 103 -3.42 0.01 11.09
CA ASN A 103 -3.31 -0.93 12.20
C ASN A 103 -4.54 -0.88 13.11
N SER A 104 -4.95 0.31 13.53
CA SER A 104 -6.08 0.47 14.47
C SER A 104 -7.39 -0.02 13.87
N GLY A 105 -7.61 0.21 12.58
CA GLY A 105 -8.82 -0.21 11.90
C GLY A 105 -8.98 -1.73 11.86
N VAL A 106 -7.87 -2.47 11.97
CA VAL A 106 -7.88 -3.93 11.89
C VAL A 106 -7.80 -4.58 13.26
N HIS A 107 -7.01 -4.01 14.18
CA HIS A 107 -6.66 -4.67 15.43
C HIS A 107 -7.34 -4.09 16.67
N ASP A 108 -7.71 -2.82 16.65
CA ASP A 108 -8.25 -2.14 17.81
C ASP A 108 -9.79 -2.19 17.82
N ALA A 109 -10.35 -2.05 19.04
CA ALA A 109 -11.79 -1.92 19.23
C ALA A 109 -12.28 -0.48 19.05
N GLN A 110 -11.50 0.36 18.38
CA GLN A 110 -11.81 1.77 18.20
C GLN A 110 -13.12 1.95 17.43
N ARG A 111 -13.93 2.88 17.89
CA ARG A 111 -15.25 3.13 17.26
C ARG A 111 -15.10 3.93 15.98
N ASP A 112 -16.05 3.73 15.07
CA ASP A 112 -16.02 4.33 13.74
C ASP A 112 -15.87 5.85 13.78
N HIS A 113 -16.62 6.52 14.65
CA HIS A 113 -16.61 7.98 14.73
C HIS A 113 -15.30 8.56 15.29
N GLU A 114 -14.43 7.73 15.86
CA GLU A 114 -13.14 8.15 16.36
C GLU A 114 -12.10 8.32 15.27
N PHE A 115 -12.37 7.81 14.05
CA PHE A 115 -11.50 7.98 12.91
C PHE A 115 -11.80 9.29 12.18
N ASP A 116 -10.75 10.03 11.84
CA ASP A 116 -10.88 11.22 11.02
C ASP A 116 -11.11 10.81 9.55
N ARG A 117 -12.23 11.27 8.98
CA ARG A 117 -12.61 10.87 7.63
C ARG A 117 -11.58 11.30 6.58
N ALA A 118 -10.97 12.47 6.74
CA ALA A 118 -9.97 12.94 5.78
C ALA A 118 -8.74 12.03 5.77
N THR A 119 -8.33 11.54 6.93
CA THR A 119 -7.20 10.61 7.04
C THR A 119 -7.56 9.26 6.45
N VAL A 120 -8.76 8.75 6.72
CA VAL A 120 -9.25 7.50 6.11
C VAL A 120 -9.28 7.61 4.59
N ARG A 121 -9.77 8.76 4.08
CA ARG A 121 -9.77 9.03 2.64
C ARG A 121 -8.35 8.97 2.07
N THR A 122 -7.37 9.57 2.75
CA THR A 122 -5.98 9.55 2.30
C THR A 122 -5.47 8.11 2.18
N VAL A 123 -5.79 7.25 3.16
CA VAL A 123 -5.42 5.84 3.11
C VAL A 123 -6.05 5.15 1.90
N VAL A 124 -7.35 5.31 1.70
CA VAL A 124 -8.06 4.68 0.59
C VAL A 124 -7.54 5.18 -0.75
N GLU A 125 -7.30 6.49 -0.86
CA GLU A 125 -6.76 7.07 -2.09
C GLU A 125 -5.35 6.59 -2.40
N ALA A 126 -4.51 6.42 -1.38
CA ALA A 126 -3.15 5.91 -1.59
C ALA A 126 -3.18 4.45 -2.06
N VAL A 127 -4.03 3.63 -1.47
CA VAL A 127 -4.21 2.23 -1.90
C VAL A 127 -4.76 2.18 -3.32
N THR A 128 -5.71 3.04 -3.65
CA THR A 128 -6.27 3.16 -5.01
C THR A 128 -5.19 3.56 -6.02
N ALA A 129 -4.36 4.54 -5.66
CA ALA A 129 -3.27 5.00 -6.52
C ALA A 129 -2.24 3.89 -6.75
N LEU A 130 -1.93 3.11 -5.71
CA LEU A 130 -1.01 1.98 -5.85
C LEU A 130 -1.57 0.92 -6.80
N ASP A 131 -2.85 0.62 -6.71
CA ASP A 131 -3.52 -0.32 -7.61
C ASP A 131 -3.42 0.15 -9.06
N ALA A 132 -3.72 1.42 -9.33
CA ALA A 132 -3.62 2.00 -10.67
C ALA A 132 -2.18 1.98 -11.18
N ALA A 133 -1.22 2.29 -10.32
CA ALA A 133 0.21 2.25 -10.68
C ALA A 133 0.65 0.84 -11.06
N LEU A 134 0.18 -0.17 -10.33
CA LEU A 134 0.48 -1.57 -10.65
C LEU A 134 -0.12 -2.00 -11.98
N ASP A 135 -1.34 -1.56 -12.28
CA ASP A 135 -1.93 -1.85 -13.58
C ASP A 135 -1.07 -1.28 -14.71
N THR A 136 -0.57 -0.06 -14.54
CA THR A 136 0.34 0.56 -15.52
C THR A 136 1.64 -0.25 -15.64
N LEU A 137 2.23 -0.66 -14.52
CA LEU A 137 3.47 -1.43 -14.52
C LEU A 137 3.29 -2.80 -15.19
N GLN A 138 2.16 -3.45 -14.97
CA GLN A 138 1.90 -4.80 -15.46
C GLN A 138 1.39 -4.83 -16.90
N ASN A 139 0.86 -3.74 -17.40
CA ASN A 139 0.32 -3.65 -18.76
C ASN A 139 1.42 -3.25 -19.76
N ARG A 140 2.53 -3.94 -19.71
CA ARG A 140 3.66 -3.60 -20.56
C ARG A 140 4.04 -4.73 -21.44
#